data_1aee5a681f70b7470acecc8207a5ddf3
#
_entry.id   1aee5a681f70b7470acecc8207a5ddf3
#
_cell.length_a   1.000
_cell.length_b   1.000
_cell.length_c   1.000
_cell.angle_alpha   90.00
_cell.angle_beta   90.00
_cell.angle_gamma   90.00
#
_symmetry.space_group_name_H-M   'P 1'
#
loop_
_entity.id
_entity.type
_entity.pdbx_description
1 polymer ?
#
loop_
_entity_poly.entity_id
_entity_poly.type
_entity_poly.pdbx_seq_one_letter_code
_entity_poly.pdbx_strand_id
1 'polypeptide(L)'
;MMPATVRPFAQADTPCCTAILALAGRDTFGPVANAAAFTTATQGEAILVAERDGIVIGFAAVHTGDAPDYFLHHLYVHPAHSGQGIGAQLLAAVVARFGPHLSLKTQLGNTGARRFYARAGWVEDAGDGGVDILGAWIRVRYRAAPPVR
;
A
#
# COMPACT_ATOMS: atom_id res chain seq x y z
N MET A 1 -23.74 5.40 3.89
CA MET A 1 -22.74 4.45 3.40
C MET A 1 -22.03 3.79 4.58
N MET A 2 -21.92 2.48 4.56
CA MET A 2 -21.24 1.76 5.63
C MET A 2 -19.74 2.09 5.62
N PRO A 3 -19.09 2.24 6.78
CA PRO A 3 -17.64 2.44 6.83
C PRO A 3 -16.92 1.18 6.35
N ALA A 4 -15.73 1.38 5.79
CA ALA A 4 -14.85 0.27 5.47
C ALA A 4 -14.17 -0.25 6.74
N THR A 5 -13.91 -1.55 6.79
CA THR A 5 -13.11 -2.18 7.84
C THR A 5 -11.88 -2.83 7.23
N VAL A 6 -10.79 -2.85 7.99
CA VAL A 6 -9.53 -3.47 7.55
C VAL A 6 -9.33 -4.75 8.32
N ARG A 7 -8.99 -5.82 7.60
CA ARG A 7 -8.75 -7.15 8.18
C ARG A 7 -7.64 -7.88 7.42
N PRO A 8 -7.09 -8.96 7.98
CA PRO A 8 -6.14 -9.80 7.24
C PRO A 8 -6.77 -10.42 5.99
N PHE A 9 -5.94 -10.61 4.99
CA PHE A 9 -6.30 -11.27 3.73
C PHE A 9 -6.67 -12.74 3.97
N ALA A 10 -7.67 -13.21 3.24
CA ALA A 10 -8.01 -14.63 3.13
C ALA A 10 -7.99 -15.04 1.65
N GLN A 11 -7.80 -16.33 1.37
CA GLN A 11 -7.70 -16.80 -0.03
C GLN A 11 -8.93 -16.44 -0.87
N ALA A 12 -10.09 -16.37 -0.26
CA ALA A 12 -11.32 -15.95 -0.95
C ALA A 12 -11.26 -14.51 -1.46
N ASP A 13 -10.33 -13.69 -0.98
CA ASP A 13 -10.15 -12.29 -1.41
C ASP A 13 -9.37 -12.16 -2.71
N THR A 14 -8.75 -13.24 -3.19
CA THR A 14 -7.90 -13.21 -4.37
C THR A 14 -8.56 -12.60 -5.61
N PRO A 15 -9.80 -12.93 -5.96
CA PRO A 15 -10.43 -12.31 -7.15
C PRO A 15 -10.56 -10.80 -7.05
N CYS A 16 -11.00 -10.29 -5.89
CA CYS A 16 -11.14 -8.85 -5.69
C CYS A 16 -9.79 -8.14 -5.69
N CYS A 17 -8.78 -8.70 -5.01
CA CYS A 17 -7.44 -8.13 -4.99
C CYS A 17 -6.81 -8.14 -6.38
N THR A 18 -7.03 -9.20 -7.15
CA THR A 18 -6.55 -9.29 -8.54
C THR A 18 -7.16 -8.17 -9.40
N ALA A 19 -8.47 -7.96 -9.27
CA ALA A 19 -9.16 -6.88 -9.99
C ALA A 19 -8.63 -5.50 -9.60
N ILE A 20 -8.38 -5.28 -8.31
CA ILE A 20 -7.84 -4.02 -7.81
C ILE A 20 -6.42 -3.79 -8.36
N LEU A 21 -5.57 -4.81 -8.35
CA LEU A 21 -4.23 -4.72 -8.92
C LEU A 21 -4.27 -4.38 -10.41
N ALA A 22 -5.17 -5.01 -11.15
CA ALA A 22 -5.34 -4.75 -12.58
C ALA A 22 -5.76 -3.31 -12.88
N LEU A 23 -6.63 -2.74 -12.05
CA LEU A 23 -7.18 -1.41 -12.27
C LEU A 23 -6.30 -0.30 -11.67
N ALA A 24 -5.86 -0.46 -10.43
CA ALA A 24 -5.13 0.57 -9.70
C ALA A 24 -3.61 0.45 -9.87
N GLY A 25 -3.11 -0.77 -10.08
CA GLY A 25 -1.69 -1.04 -10.30
C GLY A 25 -1.26 -1.03 -11.76
N ARG A 26 -2.14 -0.62 -12.66
CA ARG A 26 -1.96 -0.72 -14.11
C ARG A 26 -0.67 -0.08 -14.62
N ASP A 27 -0.32 1.10 -14.10
CA ASP A 27 0.86 1.84 -14.53
C ASP A 27 2.15 1.16 -14.08
N THR A 28 2.08 0.34 -13.04
CA THR A 28 3.24 -0.39 -12.49
C THR A 28 3.39 -1.78 -13.10
N PHE A 29 2.27 -2.50 -13.25
CA PHE A 29 2.27 -3.93 -13.62
C PHE A 29 1.76 -4.20 -15.03
N GLY A 30 1.35 -3.17 -15.76
CA GLY A 30 0.80 -3.30 -17.10
C GLY A 30 -0.71 -3.62 -17.12
N PRO A 31 -1.28 -3.79 -18.32
CA PRO A 31 -2.73 -3.85 -18.50
C PRO A 31 -3.36 -5.19 -18.12
N VAL A 32 -2.55 -6.24 -17.89
CA VAL A 32 -3.06 -7.59 -17.62
C VAL A 32 -2.61 -8.04 -16.26
N ALA A 33 -3.57 -8.26 -15.36
CA ALA A 33 -3.34 -8.93 -14.09
C ALA A 33 -4.33 -10.08 -13.96
N ASN A 34 -3.85 -11.21 -13.46
CA ASN A 34 -4.65 -12.39 -13.16
C ASN A 34 -4.28 -12.90 -11.77
N ALA A 35 -4.97 -13.95 -11.29
CA ALA A 35 -4.72 -14.49 -9.96
C ALA A 35 -3.26 -14.91 -9.77
N ALA A 36 -2.63 -15.48 -10.81
CA ALA A 36 -1.23 -15.87 -10.74
C ALA A 36 -0.30 -14.65 -10.62
N ALA A 37 -0.59 -13.57 -11.35
CA ALA A 37 0.18 -12.32 -11.26
C ALA A 37 0.05 -11.68 -9.87
N PHE A 38 -1.15 -11.66 -9.30
CA PHE A 38 -1.36 -11.17 -7.94
C PHE A 38 -0.57 -11.99 -6.94
N THR A 39 -0.67 -13.32 -7.00
CA THR A 39 0.03 -14.22 -6.08
C THR A 39 1.54 -14.04 -6.18
N THR A 40 2.08 -13.91 -7.39
CA THR A 40 3.52 -13.69 -7.60
C THR A 40 3.96 -12.34 -7.03
N ALA A 41 3.19 -11.28 -7.29
CA ALA A 41 3.52 -9.92 -6.84
C ALA A 41 3.52 -9.79 -5.31
N THR A 42 2.72 -10.59 -4.61
CA THR A 42 2.58 -10.52 -3.15
C THR A 42 3.14 -11.74 -2.43
N GLN A 43 3.92 -12.57 -3.12
CA GLN A 43 4.43 -13.82 -2.57
C GLN A 43 5.26 -13.55 -1.31
N GLY A 44 4.92 -14.25 -0.22
CA GLY A 44 5.61 -14.15 1.05
C GLY A 44 5.30 -12.87 1.83
N GLU A 45 4.37 -12.04 1.37
CA GLU A 45 4.02 -10.80 2.03
C GLU A 45 2.79 -10.94 2.92
N ALA A 46 2.73 -10.10 3.97
CA ALA A 46 1.55 -9.96 4.80
C ALA A 46 0.58 -8.99 4.13
N ILE A 47 -0.66 -9.41 3.94
CA ILE A 47 -1.65 -8.62 3.20
C ILE A 47 -2.82 -8.26 4.12
N LEU A 48 -3.18 -6.97 4.11
CA LEU A 48 -4.39 -6.46 4.72
C LEU A 48 -5.36 -6.03 3.62
N VAL A 49 -6.65 -6.27 3.84
CA VAL A 49 -7.70 -5.85 2.91
C VAL A 49 -8.65 -4.89 3.59
N ALA A 50 -9.17 -3.95 2.83
CA ALA A 50 -10.28 -3.08 3.24
C ALA A 50 -11.55 -3.60 2.60
N GLU A 51 -12.59 -3.82 3.40
CA GLU A 51 -13.87 -4.27 2.88
C GLU A 51 -15.01 -3.35 3.33
N ARG A 52 -16.02 -3.26 2.49
CA ARG A 52 -17.25 -2.54 2.75
C ARG A 52 -18.42 -3.38 2.22
N ASP A 53 -19.42 -3.61 3.05
CA ASP A 53 -20.58 -4.43 2.70
C ASP A 53 -20.19 -5.81 2.15
N GLY A 54 -19.15 -6.42 2.74
CA GLY A 54 -18.67 -7.73 2.35
C GLY A 54 -17.83 -7.77 1.08
N ILE A 55 -17.52 -6.60 0.49
CA ILE A 55 -16.76 -6.51 -0.74
C ILE A 55 -15.40 -5.88 -0.45
N VAL A 56 -14.31 -6.54 -0.90
CA VAL A 56 -12.96 -6.01 -0.79
C VAL A 56 -12.77 -4.90 -1.81
N ILE A 57 -12.38 -3.73 -1.35
CA ILE A 57 -12.23 -2.51 -2.15
C ILE A 57 -10.82 -1.93 -2.14
N GLY A 58 -9.91 -2.50 -1.37
CA GLY A 58 -8.51 -2.09 -1.33
C GLY A 58 -7.66 -3.12 -0.64
N PHE A 59 -6.34 -3.05 -0.85
CA PHE A 59 -5.41 -3.91 -0.12
C PHE A 59 -4.05 -3.23 0.04
N ALA A 60 -3.32 -3.70 1.06
CA ALA A 60 -1.92 -3.36 1.31
C ALA A 60 -1.13 -4.64 1.50
N ALA A 61 0.08 -4.69 0.97
CA ALA A 61 0.97 -5.83 1.13
C ALA A 61 2.32 -5.36 1.67
N VAL A 62 2.79 -6.01 2.74
CA VAL A 62 3.98 -5.63 3.48
C VAL A 62 4.99 -6.77 3.44
N HIS A 63 6.20 -6.47 2.99
CA HIS A 63 7.34 -7.39 3.07
C HIS A 63 7.87 -7.37 4.50
N THR A 64 7.91 -8.53 5.14
CA THR A 64 8.29 -8.69 6.55
C THR A 64 9.58 -9.49 6.75
N GLY A 65 10.31 -9.81 5.66
CA GLY A 65 11.49 -10.64 5.70
C GLY A 65 12.72 -10.00 6.38
N ASP A 66 12.75 -8.68 6.49
CA ASP A 66 13.89 -7.94 7.04
C ASP A 66 13.55 -7.32 8.41
N ALA A 67 12.79 -8.03 9.23
CA ALA A 67 12.41 -7.55 10.55
C ALA A 67 13.64 -7.08 11.37
N PRO A 68 13.56 -5.97 12.12
CA PRO A 68 12.36 -5.17 12.41
C PRO A 68 11.98 -4.13 11.34
N ASP A 69 12.73 -4.07 10.24
CA ASP A 69 12.49 -3.12 9.16
C ASP A 69 11.53 -3.73 8.15
N TYR A 70 10.36 -3.13 8.02
CA TYR A 70 9.31 -3.61 7.11
C TYR A 70 9.14 -2.67 5.94
N PHE A 71 8.73 -3.23 4.81
CA PHE A 71 8.58 -2.49 3.56
C PHE A 71 7.14 -2.61 3.05
N LEU A 72 6.46 -1.47 2.93
CA LEU A 72 5.14 -1.42 2.31
C LEU A 72 5.32 -1.48 0.80
N HIS A 73 5.04 -2.65 0.22
CA HIS A 73 5.28 -2.92 -1.18
C HIS A 73 4.10 -2.52 -2.05
N HIS A 74 2.86 -2.78 -1.59
CA HIS A 74 1.65 -2.48 -2.35
C HIS A 74 0.63 -1.77 -1.48
N LEU A 75 0.00 -0.75 -2.04
CA LEU A 75 -1.15 -0.07 -1.43
C LEU A 75 -2.03 0.42 -2.57
N TYR A 76 -3.18 -0.24 -2.74
CA TYR A 76 -4.09 0.08 -3.83
C TYR A 76 -5.53 0.10 -3.36
N VAL A 77 -6.31 1.03 -3.93
CA VAL A 77 -7.75 1.15 -3.71
C VAL A 77 -8.44 1.04 -5.06
N HIS A 78 -9.54 0.30 -5.10
CA HIS A 78 -10.35 0.19 -6.32
C HIS A 78 -10.75 1.61 -6.77
N PRO A 79 -10.57 1.96 -8.06
CA PRO A 79 -10.83 3.33 -8.53
C PRO A 79 -12.23 3.84 -8.25
N ALA A 80 -13.25 2.95 -8.24
CA ALA A 80 -14.62 3.33 -7.92
C ALA A 80 -14.79 3.83 -6.47
N HIS A 81 -13.83 3.57 -5.60
CA HIS A 81 -13.85 3.95 -4.18
C HIS A 81 -12.74 4.94 -3.83
N SER A 82 -12.08 5.54 -4.81
CA SER A 82 -11.04 6.52 -4.57
C SER A 82 -11.62 7.80 -3.96
N GLY A 83 -10.81 8.54 -3.20
CA GLY A 83 -11.24 9.78 -2.56
C GLY A 83 -12.14 9.60 -1.35
N GLN A 84 -12.28 8.38 -0.81
CA GLN A 84 -13.15 8.07 0.33
C GLN A 84 -12.37 7.72 1.61
N GLY A 85 -11.05 7.94 1.62
CA GLY A 85 -10.23 7.68 2.79
C GLY A 85 -9.81 6.23 2.99
N ILE A 86 -10.07 5.35 2.03
CA ILE A 86 -9.75 3.91 2.14
C ILE A 86 -8.23 3.70 2.19
N GLY A 87 -7.48 4.40 1.35
CA GLY A 87 -6.01 4.32 1.35
C GLY A 87 -5.43 4.76 2.69
N ALA A 88 -5.94 5.84 3.26
CA ALA A 88 -5.49 6.31 4.58
C ALA A 88 -5.83 5.30 5.68
N GLN A 89 -6.97 4.66 5.60
CA GLN A 89 -7.41 3.64 6.55
C GLN A 89 -6.51 2.39 6.48
N LEU A 90 -6.18 1.93 5.27
CA LEU A 90 -5.22 0.83 5.07
C LEU A 90 -3.83 1.20 5.59
N LEU A 91 -3.36 2.40 5.30
CA LEU A 91 -2.06 2.86 5.73
C LEU A 91 -1.97 2.92 7.26
N ALA A 92 -3.01 3.44 7.93
CA ALA A 92 -3.07 3.47 9.40
C ALA A 92 -3.04 2.06 10.00
N ALA A 93 -3.72 1.10 9.38
CA ALA A 93 -3.72 -0.29 9.82
C ALA A 93 -2.33 -0.94 9.65
N VAL A 94 -1.63 -0.63 8.56
CA VAL A 94 -0.25 -1.08 8.33
C VAL A 94 0.66 -0.56 9.43
N VAL A 95 0.56 0.72 9.76
CA VAL A 95 1.36 1.32 10.83
C VAL A 95 1.05 0.68 12.18
N ALA A 96 -0.24 0.49 12.49
CA ALA A 96 -0.66 -0.11 13.76
C ALA A 96 -0.13 -1.54 13.92
N ARG A 97 -0.06 -2.29 12.82
CA ARG A 97 0.32 -3.71 12.85
C ARG A 97 1.82 -3.94 12.69
N PHE A 98 2.50 -3.14 11.87
CA PHE A 98 3.88 -3.39 11.46
C PHE A 98 4.86 -2.28 11.86
N GLY A 99 4.37 -1.10 12.25
CA GLY A 99 5.25 0.01 12.62
C GLY A 99 6.08 -0.25 13.86
N PRO A 100 6.98 0.67 14.24
CA PRO A 100 7.22 1.98 13.62
C PRO A 100 8.26 1.98 12.49
N HIS A 101 8.96 0.87 12.21
CA HIS A 101 10.07 0.82 11.24
C HIS A 101 9.56 0.43 9.86
N LEU A 102 8.80 1.33 9.25
CA LEU A 102 8.20 1.14 7.92
C LEU A 102 8.82 2.08 6.91
N SER A 103 9.00 1.59 5.70
CA SER A 103 9.38 2.40 4.55
C SER A 103 8.65 1.94 3.30
N LEU A 104 8.67 2.79 2.28
CA LEU A 104 8.17 2.49 0.95
C LEU A 104 9.01 3.23 -0.08
N LYS A 105 8.82 2.89 -1.34
CA LYS A 105 9.37 3.61 -2.48
C LYS A 105 8.23 4.23 -3.27
N THR A 106 8.41 5.47 -3.71
CA THR A 106 7.47 6.11 -4.63
C THR A 106 8.23 6.81 -5.75
N GLN A 107 7.65 6.85 -6.94
CA GLN A 107 8.24 7.56 -8.07
C GLN A 107 8.22 9.07 -7.81
N LEU A 108 9.30 9.76 -8.13
CA LEU A 108 9.40 11.22 -7.96
C LEU A 108 8.30 11.96 -8.73
N GLY A 109 7.87 11.43 -9.87
CA GLY A 109 6.80 12.00 -10.67
C GLY A 109 5.40 11.75 -10.13
N ASN A 110 5.25 10.85 -9.16
CA ASN A 110 3.93 10.55 -8.59
C ASN A 110 3.59 11.53 -7.47
N THR A 111 3.23 12.75 -7.86
CA THR A 111 2.95 13.83 -6.90
C THR A 111 1.75 13.54 -6.00
N GLY A 112 0.75 12.82 -6.52
CA GLY A 112 -0.42 12.43 -5.73
C GLY A 112 -0.05 11.50 -4.59
N ALA A 113 0.73 10.46 -4.87
CA ALA A 113 1.20 9.53 -3.84
C ALA A 113 2.09 10.25 -2.83
N ARG A 114 3.01 11.09 -3.29
CA ARG A 114 3.90 11.83 -2.40
C ARG A 114 3.14 12.71 -1.43
N ARG A 115 2.11 13.41 -1.89
CA ARG A 115 1.23 14.22 -1.03
C ARG A 115 0.45 13.35 -0.05
N PHE A 116 -0.05 12.21 -0.52
CA PHE A 116 -0.80 11.28 0.31
C PHE A 116 0.03 10.80 1.51
N TYR A 117 1.25 10.36 1.27
CA TYR A 117 2.14 9.89 2.34
C TYR A 117 2.56 11.03 3.27
N ALA A 118 2.84 12.21 2.74
CA ALA A 118 3.19 13.37 3.55
C ALA A 118 2.07 13.76 4.52
N ARG A 119 0.81 13.75 4.06
CA ARG A 119 -0.35 14.01 4.91
C ARG A 119 -0.50 12.99 6.03
N ALA A 120 -0.09 11.75 5.78
CA ALA A 120 -0.15 10.68 6.76
C ALA A 120 1.03 10.70 7.74
N GLY A 121 1.93 11.68 7.64
CA GLY A 121 3.07 11.83 8.55
C GLY A 121 4.32 11.08 8.12
N TRP A 122 4.34 10.54 6.90
CA TRP A 122 5.54 9.91 6.34
C TRP A 122 6.46 10.97 5.76
N VAL A 123 7.78 10.72 5.84
CA VAL A 123 8.80 11.70 5.45
C VAL A 123 9.69 11.11 4.36
N GLU A 124 9.90 11.90 3.30
CA GLU A 124 10.83 11.53 2.24
C GLU A 124 12.27 11.61 2.75
N ASP A 125 13.04 10.57 2.43
CA ASP A 125 14.48 10.51 2.74
C ASP A 125 15.26 10.90 1.50
N ALA A 126 15.67 12.16 1.44
CA ALA A 126 16.38 12.71 0.27
C ALA A 126 17.73 12.03 -0.01
N GLY A 127 18.30 11.35 0.98
CA GLY A 127 19.55 10.61 0.82
C GLY A 127 19.36 9.18 0.31
N ASP A 128 18.13 8.72 0.09
CA ASP A 128 17.83 7.35 -0.29
C ASP A 128 16.87 7.34 -1.47
N GLY A 129 17.40 7.17 -2.64
CA GLY A 129 16.64 7.12 -3.87
C GLY A 129 17.47 6.50 -4.99
N GLY A 130 16.90 6.42 -6.16
CA GLY A 130 17.57 5.84 -7.31
C GLY A 130 16.74 5.95 -8.56
N VAL A 131 17.08 5.14 -9.53
CA VAL A 131 16.37 5.03 -10.81
C VAL A 131 16.13 3.55 -11.07
N ASP A 132 14.89 3.19 -11.34
CA ASP A 132 14.52 1.84 -11.78
C ASP A 132 13.83 1.90 -13.15
N ILE A 133 13.26 0.79 -13.58
CA ILE A 133 12.60 0.70 -14.90
C ILE A 133 11.43 1.69 -15.03
N LEU A 134 10.84 2.13 -13.93
CA LEU A 134 9.73 3.07 -13.90
C LEU A 134 10.19 4.53 -13.77
N GLY A 135 11.49 4.76 -13.62
CA GLY A 135 12.09 6.10 -13.51
C GLY A 135 12.69 6.37 -12.12
N ALA A 136 12.90 7.65 -11.82
CA ALA A 136 13.48 8.06 -10.54
C ALA A 136 12.50 7.83 -9.38
N TRP A 137 13.01 7.31 -8.28
CA TRP A 137 12.22 7.03 -7.08
C TRP A 137 12.90 7.59 -5.83
N ILE A 138 12.12 7.72 -4.76
CA ILE A 138 12.60 8.17 -3.45
C ILE A 138 12.04 7.25 -2.36
N ARG A 139 12.84 7.04 -1.31
CA ARG A 139 12.42 6.33 -0.11
C ARG A 139 11.55 7.26 0.75
N VAL A 140 10.45 6.72 1.24
CA VAL A 140 9.57 7.42 2.19
C VAL A 140 9.50 6.58 3.46
N ARG A 141 9.70 7.21 4.61
CA ARG A 141 9.74 6.52 5.90
C ARG A 141 8.63 7.00 6.80
N TYR A 142 8.00 6.06 7.49
CA TYR A 142 7.05 6.42 8.54
C TYR A 142 7.80 7.09 9.70
N ARG A 143 7.21 8.16 10.21
CA ARG A 143 7.69 8.82 11.43
C ARG A 143 6.58 8.82 12.47
N ALA A 144 6.82 8.11 13.58
CA ALA A 144 5.91 8.19 14.72
C ALA A 144 5.87 9.62 15.26
N ALA A 145 4.67 10.07 15.64
CA ALA A 145 4.54 11.37 16.30
C ALA A 145 5.37 11.35 17.61
N PRO A 146 6.04 12.47 17.96
CA PRO A 146 6.75 12.52 19.24
C PRO A 146 5.76 12.33 20.40
N PRO A 147 6.22 11.71 21.51
CA PRO A 147 5.36 11.53 22.67
C PRO A 147 4.83 12.86 23.17
N VAL A 148 3.57 12.88 23.56
CA VAL A 148 2.97 14.06 24.20
C VAL A 148 3.58 14.21 25.58
N ARG A 149 4.11 15.39 25.87
CA ARG A 149 4.69 15.71 27.18
C ARG A 149 3.62 16.27 28.13
#